data_af22f982bfbe698c262a5b07471c5ac5
#
_entry.id   af22f982bfbe698c262a5b07471c5ac5
#
_cell.length_a   1.000
_cell.length_b   1.000
_cell.length_c   1.000
_cell.angle_alpha   90.00
_cell.angle_beta   90.00
_cell.angle_gamma   90.00
#
_symmetry.space_group_name_H-M   'P 1'
#
loop_
_entity.id
_entity.type
_entity.pdbx_description
1 polymer ?
#
loop_
_entity_poly.entity_id
_entity_poly.type
_entity_poly.pdbx_seq_one_letter_code
_entity_poly.pdbx_strand_id
1 'polypeptide(L)'
;MKHPKSPASKSTSGRLAALFAAGIVLALVFSACAVFSRGESEPVPADEIAVPLVIPPAPDFANPSSWLRSGETNSILPEFEVFYIYPSLFRNKRRPVMDHRFANIRVKADDYAKLTFGLLTDPVHPFKLYAPFIRQADYGTALETDFAGDLGETLLRYGIEDTKTAFLYFLERLHTPGMPYILIGHSQGASDLYELLRSTPEITPESGFAAAYLAGLPKKTADVIDRDFEGRSIRRGTGASDVGVILSWNTISEDAGDNLFTVPGGYVINPVSWTTDDAPAEAEDVLAKAYYYVSEKEPAGTFRPSLLGGVRADPECGALIVALPGDSQYDASGQMGEGVFHANDLFFFAESIRDNMVLRAAAWRDLYGGAETE
;
A
#
# COMPACT_ATOMS: atom_id res chain seq x y z
N MET A 1 -32.32 -74.40 -19.98
CA MET A 1 -32.86 -74.22 -21.36
C MET A 1 -33.31 -72.80 -21.55
N LYS A 2 -32.58 -72.05 -22.33
CA LYS A 2 -32.96 -71.07 -23.36
C LYS A 2 -31.75 -70.14 -23.67
N HIS A 3 -31.45 -70.11 -24.93
CA HIS A 3 -30.28 -69.54 -25.59
C HIS A 3 -30.23 -67.98 -25.57
N PRO A 4 -29.02 -67.41 -25.79
CA PRO A 4 -28.77 -65.99 -25.80
C PRO A 4 -29.06 -65.40 -27.20
N LYS A 5 -29.48 -64.10 -27.23
CA LYS A 5 -29.61 -63.34 -28.46
C LYS A 5 -28.40 -62.37 -28.62
N SER A 6 -27.86 -62.43 -29.83
CA SER A 6 -26.76 -61.64 -30.38
C SER A 6 -27.06 -60.10 -30.41
N PRO A 7 -26.05 -59.23 -30.25
CA PRO A 7 -26.23 -57.80 -30.37
C PRO A 7 -26.02 -57.29 -31.80
N ALA A 8 -26.86 -56.33 -32.18
CA ALA A 8 -26.82 -55.64 -33.46
C ALA A 8 -25.72 -54.57 -33.51
N SER A 9 -25.07 -54.48 -34.68
CA SER A 9 -24.07 -53.45 -35.02
C SER A 9 -24.65 -52.04 -35.04
N LYS A 10 -23.98 -51.10 -34.37
CA LYS A 10 -24.24 -49.67 -34.54
C LYS A 10 -23.05 -49.00 -35.22
N SER A 11 -23.41 -48.22 -36.26
CA SER A 11 -22.54 -47.56 -37.22
C SER A 11 -21.54 -46.59 -36.63
N THR A 12 -20.35 -46.60 -37.23
CA THR A 12 -19.15 -45.81 -36.87
C THR A 12 -19.10 -44.40 -37.54
N SER A 13 -20.22 -43.78 -37.85
CA SER A 13 -20.24 -42.49 -38.60
C SER A 13 -20.41 -41.25 -37.75
N GLY A 14 -20.54 -41.36 -36.41
CA GLY A 14 -20.78 -40.19 -35.54
C GLY A 14 -19.53 -39.63 -34.79
N ARG A 15 -18.35 -40.26 -34.92
CA ARG A 15 -17.19 -39.87 -34.14
C ARG A 15 -16.14 -38.98 -34.86
N LEU A 16 -16.25 -38.81 -36.18
CA LEU A 16 -15.34 -37.94 -36.94
C LEU A 16 -15.78 -36.48 -36.97
N ALA A 17 -17.06 -36.19 -36.79
CA ALA A 17 -17.52 -34.80 -36.79
C ALA A 17 -17.26 -34.02 -35.48
N ALA A 18 -17.12 -34.72 -34.35
CA ALA A 18 -16.85 -34.12 -33.03
C ALA A 18 -15.37 -33.73 -32.81
N LEU A 19 -14.45 -34.37 -33.53
CA LEU A 19 -13.03 -34.05 -33.43
C LEU A 19 -12.62 -32.84 -34.28
N PHE A 20 -13.37 -32.48 -35.32
CA PHE A 20 -13.09 -31.27 -36.12
C PHE A 20 -13.62 -29.98 -35.48
N ALA A 21 -14.66 -30.05 -34.66
CA ALA A 21 -15.20 -28.89 -33.94
C ALA A 21 -14.34 -28.50 -32.72
N ALA A 22 -13.73 -29.49 -32.06
CA ALA A 22 -12.85 -29.25 -30.90
C ALA A 22 -11.48 -28.65 -31.31
N GLY A 23 -10.98 -28.99 -32.50
CA GLY A 23 -9.71 -28.47 -33.04
C GLY A 23 -9.77 -27.00 -33.44
N ILE A 24 -10.93 -26.54 -33.94
CA ILE A 24 -11.12 -25.13 -34.38
C ILE A 24 -11.35 -24.21 -33.19
N VAL A 25 -12.00 -24.68 -32.11
CA VAL A 25 -12.19 -23.88 -30.90
C VAL A 25 -10.87 -23.73 -30.13
N LEU A 26 -10.02 -24.76 -30.13
CA LEU A 26 -8.71 -24.68 -29.48
C LEU A 26 -7.73 -23.76 -30.24
N ALA A 27 -7.82 -23.69 -31.58
CA ALA A 27 -6.99 -22.81 -32.39
C ALA A 27 -7.39 -21.32 -32.27
N LEU A 28 -8.67 -21.03 -31.97
CA LEU A 28 -9.14 -19.66 -31.75
C LEU A 28 -8.84 -19.14 -30.34
N VAL A 29 -8.73 -20.01 -29.34
CA VAL A 29 -8.33 -19.62 -27.99
C VAL A 29 -6.82 -19.35 -27.91
N PHE A 30 -5.98 -20.11 -28.63
CA PHE A 30 -4.55 -19.84 -28.72
C PHE A 30 -4.20 -18.62 -29.60
N SER A 31 -5.07 -18.20 -30.54
CA SER A 31 -4.85 -17.01 -31.35
C SER A 31 -5.23 -15.71 -30.61
N ALA A 32 -6.04 -15.78 -29.56
CA ALA A 32 -6.37 -14.62 -28.73
C ALA A 32 -5.32 -14.36 -27.63
N CYS A 33 -4.55 -15.38 -27.22
CA CYS A 33 -3.43 -15.21 -26.28
C CYS A 33 -2.12 -14.75 -26.94
N ALA A 34 -2.01 -14.85 -28.28
CA ALA A 34 -0.78 -14.46 -28.99
C ALA A 34 -0.73 -12.98 -29.39
N VAL A 35 -1.74 -12.16 -29.05
CA VAL A 35 -1.76 -10.71 -29.32
C VAL A 35 -1.33 -9.87 -28.11
N PHE A 36 -1.06 -10.51 -26.96
CA PHE A 36 -0.37 -9.88 -25.82
C PHE A 36 1.08 -10.35 -25.64
N SER A 37 1.75 -10.70 -26.76
CA SER A 37 3.20 -10.76 -26.73
C SER A 37 3.75 -9.34 -26.66
N ARG A 38 4.40 -9.06 -25.53
CA ARG A 38 5.44 -8.04 -25.33
C ARG A 38 5.79 -7.29 -26.61
N GLY A 39 5.16 -6.13 -26.85
CA GLY A 39 5.88 -5.08 -27.49
C GLY A 39 6.96 -4.67 -26.50
N GLU A 40 8.20 -5.06 -26.74
CA GLU A 40 9.34 -4.37 -26.21
C GLU A 40 9.11 -2.91 -26.58
N SER A 41 8.62 -2.12 -25.63
CA SER A 41 8.66 -0.67 -25.75
C SER A 41 10.14 -0.35 -25.67
N GLU A 42 10.75 -0.03 -26.81
CA GLU A 42 12.05 0.63 -26.79
C GLU A 42 11.99 1.74 -25.74
N PRO A 43 13.04 1.90 -24.91
CA PRO A 43 13.06 2.97 -23.93
C PRO A 43 12.82 4.28 -24.71
N VAL A 44 11.72 4.96 -24.40
CA VAL A 44 11.38 6.26 -24.98
C VAL A 44 12.56 7.17 -24.65
N PRO A 45 13.28 7.71 -25.63
CA PRO A 45 14.41 8.60 -25.35
C PRO A 45 13.93 9.73 -24.46
N ALA A 46 14.73 10.15 -23.48
CA ALA A 46 14.40 11.23 -22.55
C ALA A 46 14.01 12.56 -23.25
N ASP A 47 14.30 12.67 -24.53
CA ASP A 47 14.03 13.84 -25.36
C ASP A 47 12.60 13.91 -25.93
N GLU A 48 11.78 12.89 -25.77
CA GLU A 48 10.40 12.86 -26.32
C GLU A 48 9.31 13.38 -25.40
N ILE A 49 9.61 13.78 -24.17
CA ILE A 49 8.66 14.54 -23.34
C ILE A 49 8.80 16.04 -23.64
N ALA A 50 8.56 16.42 -24.89
CA ALA A 50 8.44 17.83 -25.30
C ALA A 50 7.05 18.44 -24.96
N VAL A 51 6.26 17.80 -24.10
CA VAL A 51 5.07 18.44 -23.54
C VAL A 51 5.55 19.22 -22.31
N PRO A 52 5.37 20.54 -22.25
CA PRO A 52 5.71 21.31 -21.05
C PRO A 52 5.07 20.66 -19.82
N LEU A 53 5.88 20.39 -18.79
CA LEU A 53 5.39 19.83 -17.54
C LEU A 53 4.39 20.83 -16.93
N VAL A 54 3.10 20.54 -17.06
CA VAL A 54 2.03 21.38 -16.48
C VAL A 54 1.87 20.98 -15.02
N ILE A 55 2.32 21.83 -14.13
CA ILE A 55 2.16 21.66 -12.69
C ILE A 55 0.82 22.25 -12.26
N PRO A 56 -0.11 21.45 -11.71
CA PRO A 56 -1.33 22.00 -11.14
C PRO A 56 -1.03 22.84 -9.89
N PRO A 57 -1.92 23.79 -9.55
CA PRO A 57 -1.75 24.57 -8.32
C PRO A 57 -1.79 23.66 -7.09
N ALA A 58 -1.02 24.04 -6.07
CA ALA A 58 -1.05 23.37 -4.78
C ALA A 58 -2.44 23.47 -4.12
N PRO A 59 -2.84 22.47 -3.32
CA PRO A 59 -4.05 22.57 -2.51
C PRO A 59 -3.95 23.69 -1.47
N ASP A 60 -5.06 24.37 -1.23
CA ASP A 60 -5.21 25.28 -0.09
C ASP A 60 -5.85 24.54 1.08
N PHE A 61 -5.05 24.17 2.08
CA PHE A 61 -5.50 23.37 3.21
C PHE A 61 -6.35 24.14 4.24
N ALA A 62 -6.46 25.45 4.14
CA ALA A 62 -7.47 26.24 4.84
C ALA A 62 -8.87 26.02 4.23
N ASN A 63 -8.95 25.55 3.00
CA ASN A 63 -10.20 25.21 2.37
C ASN A 63 -10.61 23.76 2.70
N PRO A 64 -11.78 23.52 3.34
CA PRO A 64 -12.25 22.15 3.66
C PRO A 64 -12.30 21.23 2.43
N SER A 65 -12.51 21.76 1.22
CA SER A 65 -12.52 20.96 0.00
C SER A 65 -11.14 20.37 -0.37
N SER A 66 -10.06 20.81 0.24
CA SER A 66 -8.72 20.23 0.07
C SER A 66 -8.49 18.99 0.93
N TRP A 67 -9.49 18.61 1.72
CA TRP A 67 -9.43 17.43 2.56
C TRP A 67 -10.38 16.35 2.06
N LEU A 68 -9.87 15.14 1.98
CA LEU A 68 -10.65 13.93 1.76
C LEU A 68 -11.37 13.53 3.06
N ARG A 69 -10.66 13.69 4.20
CA ARG A 69 -11.16 13.55 5.57
C ARG A 69 -10.56 14.67 6.42
N SER A 70 -11.36 15.24 7.32
CA SER A 70 -10.92 16.35 8.17
C SER A 70 -11.38 16.21 9.63
N GLY A 71 -11.08 15.05 10.21
CA GLY A 71 -11.37 14.76 11.60
C GLY A 71 -12.71 14.04 11.81
N GLU A 72 -13.26 13.43 10.77
CA GLU A 72 -14.43 12.59 10.91
C GLU A 72 -14.14 11.44 11.85
N THR A 73 -15.03 11.20 12.77
CA THR A 73 -15.02 10.08 13.70
C THR A 73 -16.46 9.61 13.93
N ASN A 74 -16.61 8.33 14.19
CA ASN A 74 -17.89 7.74 14.57
C ASN A 74 -18.13 7.78 16.09
N SER A 75 -17.28 8.47 16.84
CA SER A 75 -17.33 8.56 18.31
C SER A 75 -17.16 9.98 18.80
N ILE A 76 -17.75 10.24 19.98
CA ILE A 76 -17.58 11.50 20.72
C ILE A 76 -16.30 11.53 21.56
N LEU A 77 -15.66 10.38 21.75
CA LEU A 77 -14.43 10.24 22.54
C LEU A 77 -13.36 9.49 21.76
N PRO A 78 -12.76 10.13 20.72
CA PRO A 78 -11.65 9.53 20.00
C PRO A 78 -10.42 9.40 20.91
N GLU A 79 -9.69 8.29 20.76
CA GLU A 79 -8.52 8.00 21.59
C GLU A 79 -7.22 8.50 20.97
N PHE A 80 -7.17 8.63 19.66
CA PHE A 80 -6.00 9.11 18.91
C PHE A 80 -6.41 9.73 17.58
N GLU A 81 -5.46 10.27 16.86
CA GLU A 81 -5.66 10.84 15.54
C GLU A 81 -4.83 10.08 14.50
N VAL A 82 -5.35 9.95 13.29
CA VAL A 82 -4.65 9.34 12.16
C VAL A 82 -4.53 10.37 11.05
N PHE A 83 -3.30 10.63 10.61
CA PHE A 83 -3.01 11.41 9.42
C PHE A 83 -2.59 10.44 8.31
N TYR A 84 -3.36 10.44 7.21
CA TYR A 84 -3.25 9.44 6.17
C TYR A 84 -2.92 10.03 4.81
N ILE A 85 -1.92 9.43 4.15
CA ILE A 85 -1.59 9.71 2.75
C ILE A 85 -1.77 8.44 1.92
N TYR A 86 -2.72 8.49 0.99
CA TYR A 86 -3.06 7.38 0.10
C TYR A 86 -2.00 7.16 -0.99
N PRO A 87 -1.93 5.95 -1.59
CA PRO A 87 -0.98 5.64 -2.67
C PRO A 87 -1.29 6.44 -3.93
N SER A 88 -0.37 6.47 -4.88
CA SER A 88 -0.66 7.05 -6.18
C SER A 88 -1.78 6.27 -6.89
N LEU A 89 -2.90 6.94 -7.13
CA LEU A 89 -4.09 6.41 -7.80
C LEU A 89 -4.23 6.92 -9.24
N PHE A 90 -3.18 7.55 -9.74
CA PHE A 90 -3.23 8.32 -10.96
C PHE A 90 -2.25 7.78 -12.00
N ARG A 91 -2.75 7.54 -13.21
CA ARG A 91 -1.94 7.15 -14.36
C ARG A 91 -2.29 8.02 -15.56
N ASN A 92 -1.38 8.91 -15.92
CA ASN A 92 -1.51 9.74 -17.11
C ASN A 92 -0.16 10.32 -17.55
N LYS A 93 0.56 9.61 -18.40
CA LYS A 93 1.88 10.00 -18.91
C LYS A 93 1.93 11.39 -19.55
N ARG A 94 0.80 11.91 -20.06
CA ARG A 94 0.74 13.26 -20.66
C ARG A 94 0.64 14.37 -19.61
N ARG A 95 0.27 14.03 -18.38
CA ARG A 95 0.18 14.94 -17.23
C ARG A 95 0.72 14.21 -16.02
N PRO A 96 2.04 14.08 -15.89
CA PRO A 96 2.65 13.22 -14.88
C PRO A 96 2.50 13.75 -13.44
N VAL A 97 2.00 14.97 -13.24
CA VAL A 97 1.58 15.48 -11.93
C VAL A 97 0.05 15.61 -11.90
N MET A 98 -0.56 14.92 -10.95
CA MET A 98 -2.01 14.86 -10.79
C MET A 98 -2.59 16.19 -10.31
N ASP A 99 -3.67 16.60 -10.94
CA ASP A 99 -4.51 17.69 -10.44
C ASP A 99 -5.56 17.11 -9.45
N HIS A 100 -5.36 17.38 -8.17
CA HIS A 100 -6.22 16.92 -7.07
C HIS A 100 -7.68 17.41 -7.18
N ARG A 101 -7.97 18.38 -8.06
CA ARG A 101 -9.31 18.93 -8.27
C ARG A 101 -10.15 18.06 -9.22
N PHE A 102 -9.57 17.14 -9.97
CA PHE A 102 -10.31 16.29 -10.89
C PHE A 102 -11.27 15.35 -10.15
N ALA A 103 -12.55 15.39 -10.54
CA ALA A 103 -13.62 14.66 -9.87
C ALA A 103 -13.37 13.14 -9.83
N ASN A 104 -12.86 12.56 -10.92
CA ASN A 104 -12.56 11.13 -10.98
C ASN A 104 -11.42 10.71 -10.02
N ILE A 105 -10.45 11.59 -9.79
CA ILE A 105 -9.36 11.34 -8.83
C ILE A 105 -9.92 11.40 -7.40
N ARG A 106 -10.76 12.40 -7.13
CA ARG A 106 -11.41 12.55 -5.82
C ARG A 106 -12.27 11.34 -5.46
N VAL A 107 -13.02 10.80 -6.44
CA VAL A 107 -13.81 9.59 -6.25
C VAL A 107 -12.92 8.39 -5.96
N LYS A 108 -11.85 8.18 -6.73
CA LYS A 108 -10.91 7.08 -6.48
C LYS A 108 -10.25 7.16 -5.11
N ALA A 109 -9.82 8.36 -4.69
CA ALA A 109 -9.22 8.56 -3.39
C ALA A 109 -10.22 8.30 -2.25
N ASP A 110 -11.47 8.71 -2.43
CA ASP A 110 -12.54 8.47 -1.46
C ASP A 110 -12.88 6.96 -1.34
N ASP A 111 -12.98 6.26 -2.47
CA ASP A 111 -13.25 4.82 -2.48
C ASP A 111 -12.09 4.04 -1.84
N TYR A 112 -10.83 4.41 -2.14
CA TYR A 112 -9.67 3.78 -1.56
C TYR A 112 -9.57 4.04 -0.04
N ALA A 113 -9.85 5.28 0.41
CA ALA A 113 -9.88 5.61 1.82
C ALA A 113 -11.01 4.89 2.56
N LYS A 114 -12.21 4.80 1.98
CA LYS A 114 -13.32 4.02 2.56
C LYS A 114 -12.95 2.55 2.73
N LEU A 115 -12.30 1.96 1.72
CA LEU A 115 -11.84 0.59 1.79
C LEU A 115 -10.81 0.41 2.91
N THR A 116 -9.75 1.22 2.90
CA THR A 116 -8.68 1.15 3.90
C THR A 116 -9.22 1.32 5.31
N PHE A 117 -9.99 2.36 5.56
CA PHE A 117 -10.49 2.66 6.91
C PHE A 117 -11.73 1.85 7.30
N GLY A 118 -12.42 1.22 6.36
CA GLY A 118 -13.39 0.18 6.66
C GLY A 118 -12.77 -1.03 7.36
N LEU A 119 -11.45 -1.25 7.18
CA LEU A 119 -10.68 -2.32 7.80
C LEU A 119 -9.92 -1.87 9.06
N LEU A 120 -9.37 -0.65 9.03
CA LEU A 120 -8.51 -0.13 10.10
C LEU A 120 -9.31 0.48 11.27
N THR A 121 -10.60 0.72 11.11
CA THR A 121 -11.42 1.30 12.16
C THR A 121 -11.91 0.24 13.15
N ASP A 122 -11.67 0.49 14.43
CA ASP A 122 -12.25 -0.26 15.53
C ASP A 122 -13.35 0.59 16.19
N PRO A 123 -14.58 0.08 16.31
CA PRO A 123 -15.64 0.82 16.98
C PRO A 123 -15.44 0.98 18.51
N VAL A 124 -14.58 0.13 19.10
CA VAL A 124 -14.24 0.20 20.54
C VAL A 124 -13.16 1.23 20.81
N HIS A 125 -12.20 1.39 19.86
CA HIS A 125 -11.09 2.33 19.96
C HIS A 125 -11.13 3.34 18.79
N PRO A 126 -12.04 4.32 18.86
CA PRO A 126 -12.26 5.28 17.78
C PRO A 126 -11.12 6.28 17.67
N PHE A 127 -10.85 6.71 16.45
CA PHE A 127 -9.89 7.77 16.15
C PHE A 127 -10.51 8.84 15.24
N LYS A 128 -9.86 10.00 15.16
CA LYS A 128 -10.16 11.00 14.14
C LYS A 128 -9.27 10.76 12.93
N LEU A 129 -9.86 10.83 11.74
CA LEU A 129 -9.14 10.65 10.48
C LEU A 129 -8.95 11.97 9.76
N TYR A 130 -7.70 12.27 9.41
CA TYR A 130 -7.30 13.38 8.57
C TYR A 130 -6.59 12.86 7.31
N ALA A 131 -7.09 13.21 6.14
CA ALA A 131 -6.51 12.81 4.88
C ALA A 131 -6.61 13.97 3.88
N PRO A 132 -5.52 14.64 3.54
CA PRO A 132 -5.54 15.72 2.56
C PRO A 132 -5.59 15.17 1.14
N PHE A 133 -6.10 15.96 0.19
CA PHE A 133 -5.79 15.76 -1.21
C PHE A 133 -4.43 16.37 -1.52
N ILE A 134 -3.56 15.60 -2.14
CA ILE A 134 -2.21 16.02 -2.54
C ILE A 134 -2.04 15.88 -4.06
N ARG A 135 -1.09 16.61 -4.63
CA ARG A 135 -0.62 16.35 -6.00
C ARG A 135 0.22 15.08 -5.99
N GLN A 136 -0.18 14.09 -6.75
CA GLN A 136 0.54 12.81 -6.84
C GLN A 136 1.30 12.72 -8.16
N ALA A 137 2.39 11.96 -8.17
CA ALA A 137 3.04 11.56 -9.40
C ALA A 137 2.19 10.54 -10.16
N ASP A 138 2.25 10.56 -11.50
CA ASP A 138 1.80 9.45 -12.31
C ASP A 138 2.58 8.20 -11.94
N TYR A 139 1.88 7.15 -11.43
CA TYR A 139 2.58 5.97 -10.95
C TYR A 139 3.29 5.20 -12.07
N GLY A 140 2.79 5.26 -13.31
CA GLY A 140 3.46 4.64 -14.44
C GLY A 140 4.82 5.30 -14.74
N THR A 141 4.89 6.62 -14.74
CA THR A 141 6.15 7.36 -14.90
C THR A 141 7.07 7.15 -13.69
N ALA A 142 6.53 7.16 -12.48
CA ALA A 142 7.31 6.91 -11.27
C ALA A 142 7.97 5.52 -11.29
N LEU A 143 7.24 4.48 -11.68
CA LEU A 143 7.78 3.12 -11.84
C LEU A 143 8.84 3.04 -12.96
N GLU A 144 8.62 3.71 -14.09
CA GLU A 144 9.58 3.71 -15.22
C GLU A 144 10.90 4.42 -14.87
N THR A 145 10.86 5.40 -13.96
CA THR A 145 12.04 6.13 -13.48
C THR A 145 12.65 5.51 -12.21
N ASP A 146 12.12 4.40 -11.71
CA ASP A 146 12.49 3.80 -10.42
C ASP A 146 12.44 4.81 -9.27
N PHE A 147 11.52 5.76 -9.33
CA PHE A 147 11.39 6.89 -8.38
C PHE A 147 12.67 7.74 -8.22
N ALA A 148 13.62 7.61 -9.13
CA ALA A 148 14.93 8.21 -9.05
C ALA A 148 15.23 9.12 -10.25
N GLY A 149 16.37 9.83 -10.16
CA GLY A 149 16.81 10.79 -11.16
C GLY A 149 15.97 12.06 -11.19
N ASP A 150 16.38 13.04 -12.00
CA ASP A 150 15.79 14.38 -12.03
C ASP A 150 14.27 14.38 -12.25
N LEU A 151 13.77 13.49 -13.09
CA LEU A 151 12.33 13.40 -13.37
C LEU A 151 11.58 12.76 -12.21
N GLY A 152 12.02 11.61 -11.71
CA GLY A 152 11.39 10.92 -10.58
C GLY A 152 11.33 11.80 -9.33
N GLU A 153 12.44 12.41 -8.96
CA GLU A 153 12.52 13.36 -7.83
C GLU A 153 11.64 14.58 -8.04
N THR A 154 11.60 15.14 -9.26
CA THR A 154 10.74 16.29 -9.58
C THR A 154 9.26 15.92 -9.42
N LEU A 155 8.84 14.73 -9.84
CA LEU A 155 7.44 14.32 -9.75
C LEU A 155 7.02 14.07 -8.30
N LEU A 156 7.85 13.44 -7.50
CA LEU A 156 7.57 13.16 -6.09
C LEU A 156 7.56 14.43 -5.24
N ARG A 157 8.39 15.43 -5.58
CA ARG A 157 8.52 16.68 -4.81
C ARG A 157 7.19 17.35 -4.52
N TYR A 158 6.25 17.37 -5.46
CA TYR A 158 4.96 18.03 -5.27
C TYR A 158 4.08 17.34 -4.24
N GLY A 159 4.08 16.01 -4.20
CA GLY A 159 3.39 15.24 -3.16
C GLY A 159 4.01 15.49 -1.78
N ILE A 160 5.33 15.50 -1.70
CA ILE A 160 6.09 15.78 -0.46
C ILE A 160 5.79 17.19 0.05
N GLU A 161 5.83 18.21 -0.81
CA GLU A 161 5.54 19.61 -0.46
C GLU A 161 4.09 19.77 0.04
N ASP A 162 3.13 19.16 -0.64
CA ASP A 162 1.72 19.20 -0.26
C ASP A 162 1.48 18.46 1.06
N THR A 163 2.07 17.27 1.23
CA THR A 163 1.99 16.50 2.48
C THR A 163 2.53 17.28 3.66
N LYS A 164 3.70 17.92 3.49
CA LYS A 164 4.29 18.76 4.53
C LYS A 164 3.40 19.96 4.89
N THR A 165 2.88 20.65 3.88
CA THR A 165 2.00 21.81 4.09
C THR A 165 0.70 21.40 4.78
N ALA A 166 0.08 20.30 4.35
CA ALA A 166 -1.12 19.76 4.97
C ALA A 166 -0.87 19.32 6.42
N PHE A 167 0.26 18.68 6.69
CA PHE A 167 0.58 18.19 8.03
C PHE A 167 0.86 19.35 9.00
N LEU A 168 1.58 20.39 8.57
CA LEU A 168 1.79 21.58 9.40
C LEU A 168 0.45 22.28 9.69
N TYR A 169 -0.44 22.37 8.71
CA TYR A 169 -1.80 22.87 8.95
C TYR A 169 -2.59 21.98 9.92
N PHE A 170 -2.46 20.66 9.78
CA PHE A 170 -3.06 19.71 10.74
C PHE A 170 -2.56 19.98 12.16
N LEU A 171 -1.25 20.05 12.38
CA LEU A 171 -0.68 20.29 13.71
C LEU A 171 -1.13 21.63 14.30
N GLU A 172 -1.16 22.69 13.49
CA GLU A 172 -1.46 24.04 13.97
C GLU A 172 -2.96 24.27 14.22
N ARG A 173 -3.83 23.66 13.41
CA ARG A 173 -5.25 24.03 13.33
C ARG A 173 -6.25 22.93 13.66
N LEU A 174 -5.88 21.67 13.48
CA LEU A 174 -6.82 20.56 13.55
C LEU A 174 -6.49 19.55 14.65
N HIS A 175 -5.21 19.40 14.97
CA HIS A 175 -4.74 18.48 16.00
C HIS A 175 -5.25 18.88 17.38
N THR A 176 -5.66 17.87 18.15
CA THR A 176 -6.10 18.01 19.53
C THR A 176 -4.89 17.97 20.47
N PRO A 177 -4.53 19.07 21.16
CA PRO A 177 -3.41 19.05 22.07
C PRO A 177 -3.49 17.92 23.12
N GLY A 178 -2.39 17.22 23.34
CA GLY A 178 -2.32 16.10 24.29
C GLY A 178 -2.91 14.78 23.78
N MET A 179 -3.35 14.72 22.53
CA MET A 179 -3.80 13.49 21.88
C MET A 179 -2.69 12.91 21.04
N PRO A 180 -2.39 11.59 21.08
CA PRO A 180 -1.42 10.99 20.20
C PRO A 180 -1.92 10.96 18.76
N TYR A 181 -0.99 11.11 17.80
CA TYR A 181 -1.28 10.91 16.39
C TYR A 181 -0.39 9.85 15.76
N ILE A 182 -0.95 9.19 14.78
CA ILE A 182 -0.34 8.11 13.99
C ILE A 182 -0.33 8.54 12.52
N LEU A 183 0.78 8.33 11.85
CA LEU A 183 0.90 8.53 10.41
C LEU A 183 0.70 7.19 9.69
N ILE A 184 -0.08 7.18 8.63
CA ILE A 184 -0.25 6.00 7.77
C ILE A 184 -0.03 6.42 6.32
N GLY A 185 0.87 5.73 5.63
CA GLY A 185 1.12 5.93 4.22
C GLY A 185 1.27 4.62 3.47
N HIS A 186 0.85 4.63 2.20
CA HIS A 186 1.07 3.50 1.32
C HIS A 186 1.73 3.96 0.02
N SER A 187 2.77 3.23 -0.43
CA SER A 187 3.45 3.52 -1.70
C SER A 187 4.00 4.95 -1.74
N GLN A 188 3.59 5.79 -2.70
CA GLN A 188 3.96 7.20 -2.71
C GLN A 188 3.62 7.89 -1.39
N GLY A 189 2.47 7.61 -0.78
CA GLY A 189 2.11 8.18 0.52
C GLY A 189 3.09 7.79 1.64
N ALA A 190 3.67 6.59 1.59
CA ALA A 190 4.73 6.18 2.51
C ALA A 190 6.01 6.98 2.28
N SER A 191 6.38 7.22 1.02
CA SER A 191 7.54 8.03 0.65
C SER A 191 7.35 9.49 1.07
N ASP A 192 6.18 10.06 0.84
CA ASP A 192 5.86 11.44 1.19
C ASP A 192 5.92 11.65 2.72
N LEU A 193 5.40 10.69 3.51
CA LEU A 193 5.48 10.72 4.97
C LEU A 193 6.89 10.48 5.51
N TYR A 194 7.69 9.64 4.84
CA TYR A 194 9.10 9.49 5.20
C TYR A 194 9.87 10.81 5.08
N GLU A 195 9.68 11.51 3.95
CA GLU A 195 10.32 12.81 3.71
C GLU A 195 9.75 13.92 4.63
N LEU A 196 8.46 13.86 4.97
CA LEU A 196 7.87 14.70 6.01
C LEU A 196 8.60 14.52 7.35
N LEU A 197 8.72 13.27 7.82
CA LEU A 197 9.39 12.93 9.08
C LEU A 197 10.85 13.41 9.06
N ARG A 198 11.57 13.17 7.95
CA ARG A 198 12.97 13.54 7.80
C ARG A 198 13.18 15.06 7.82
N SER A 199 12.27 15.82 7.19
CA SER A 199 12.40 17.28 7.00
C SER A 199 11.69 18.15 8.04
N THR A 200 11.02 17.54 9.04
CA THR A 200 10.22 18.27 10.04
C THR A 200 10.67 17.87 11.45
N PRO A 201 11.67 18.56 12.03
CA PRO A 201 12.21 18.22 13.34
C PRO A 201 11.22 18.39 14.49
N GLU A 202 10.15 19.14 14.30
CA GLU A 202 9.07 19.35 15.26
C GLU A 202 8.22 18.11 15.52
N ILE A 203 8.31 17.09 14.64
CA ILE A 203 7.66 15.80 14.85
C ILE A 203 8.49 15.00 15.86
N THR A 204 7.98 14.88 17.06
CA THR A 204 8.59 14.14 18.16
C THR A 204 7.53 13.39 18.97
N PRO A 205 7.88 12.39 19.78
CA PRO A 205 6.90 11.78 20.67
C PRO A 205 6.24 12.78 21.62
N GLU A 206 6.99 13.77 22.10
CA GLU A 206 6.48 14.82 22.99
C GLU A 206 5.44 15.71 22.28
N SER A 207 5.51 15.83 20.95
CA SER A 207 4.52 16.58 20.16
C SER A 207 3.29 15.75 19.76
N GLY A 208 3.15 14.52 20.29
CA GLY A 208 2.04 13.64 20.00
C GLY A 208 2.35 12.48 19.03
N PHE A 209 3.53 12.43 18.43
CA PHE A 209 3.88 11.40 17.44
C PHE A 209 4.04 10.02 18.08
N ALA A 210 3.09 9.12 17.84
CA ALA A 210 3.16 7.75 18.33
C ALA A 210 3.91 6.81 17.38
N ALA A 211 3.53 6.77 16.11
CA ALA A 211 4.17 5.91 15.12
C ALA A 211 3.84 6.32 13.67
N ALA A 212 4.64 5.87 12.71
CA ALA A 212 4.37 5.94 11.28
C ALA A 212 4.38 4.54 10.66
N TYR A 213 3.25 4.14 10.08
CA TYR A 213 3.09 2.92 9.28
C TYR A 213 3.31 3.28 7.82
N LEU A 214 4.48 2.98 7.30
CA LEU A 214 4.93 3.31 5.94
C LEU A 214 4.94 2.04 5.09
N ALA A 215 3.75 1.53 4.79
CA ALA A 215 3.58 0.31 4.00
C ALA A 215 4.01 0.53 2.55
N GLY A 216 4.82 -0.37 2.02
CA GLY A 216 5.30 -0.23 0.65
C GLY A 216 6.29 0.92 0.45
N LEU A 217 7.04 1.33 1.48
CA LEU A 217 8.13 2.30 1.36
C LEU A 217 9.28 1.68 0.55
N PRO A 218 9.61 2.19 -0.65
CA PRO A 218 10.58 1.51 -1.49
C PRO A 218 12.02 1.71 -1.02
N LYS A 219 12.81 0.63 -1.09
CA LYS A 219 14.28 0.62 -1.05
C LYS A 219 14.95 1.41 0.09
N LYS A 220 14.33 1.48 1.28
CA LYS A 220 14.96 2.11 2.44
C LYS A 220 15.68 1.05 3.29
N THR A 221 17.02 1.12 3.32
CA THR A 221 17.80 0.25 4.20
C THR A 221 17.75 0.71 5.65
N ALA A 222 17.99 -0.22 6.56
CA ALA A 222 18.08 0.07 7.97
C ALA A 222 19.10 1.20 8.27
N ASP A 223 20.30 1.11 7.68
CA ASP A 223 21.37 2.09 7.84
C ASP A 223 21.00 3.49 7.30
N VAL A 224 20.23 3.54 6.20
CA VAL A 224 19.75 4.82 5.65
C VAL A 224 18.80 5.48 6.64
N ILE A 225 17.85 4.71 7.19
CA ILE A 225 16.89 5.26 8.16
C ILE A 225 17.63 5.72 9.42
N ASP A 226 18.52 4.90 9.97
CA ASP A 226 19.26 5.25 11.17
C ASP A 226 20.09 6.53 10.99
N ARG A 227 20.72 6.69 9.83
CA ARG A 227 21.47 7.92 9.47
C ARG A 227 20.56 9.13 9.28
N ASP A 228 19.42 8.98 8.57
CA ASP A 228 18.49 10.06 8.27
C ASP A 228 17.82 10.61 9.55
N PHE A 229 17.75 9.80 10.60
CA PHE A 229 17.17 10.17 11.89
C PHE A 229 18.19 10.21 13.03
N GLU A 230 19.49 10.23 12.73
CA GLU A 230 20.54 10.35 13.74
C GLU A 230 20.33 11.59 14.62
N GLY A 231 20.41 11.40 15.93
CA GLY A 231 20.23 12.49 16.91
C GLY A 231 18.76 12.93 17.11
N ARG A 232 17.81 12.25 16.51
CA ARG A 232 16.38 12.51 16.70
C ARG A 232 15.72 11.49 17.62
N SER A 233 14.56 11.85 18.19
CA SER A 233 13.73 10.93 18.98
C SER A 233 12.93 9.94 18.13
N ILE A 234 12.99 10.05 16.80
CA ILE A 234 12.38 9.12 15.85
C ILE A 234 13.41 8.04 15.48
N ARG A 235 12.97 6.78 15.47
CA ARG A 235 13.81 5.63 15.13
C ARG A 235 13.02 4.54 14.42
N ARG A 236 13.68 3.52 13.92
CA ARG A 236 13.03 2.30 13.45
C ARG A 236 12.35 1.57 14.61
N GLY A 237 11.14 1.05 14.38
CA GLY A 237 10.48 0.18 15.35
C GLY A 237 11.09 -1.22 15.35
N THR A 238 11.15 -1.85 16.52
CA THR A 238 11.66 -3.21 16.73
C THR A 238 10.76 -4.05 17.63
N GLY A 239 9.69 -3.45 18.15
CA GLY A 239 8.74 -4.08 19.05
C GLY A 239 7.32 -3.54 18.89
N ALA A 240 6.34 -4.28 19.39
CA ALA A 240 4.92 -3.97 19.20
C ALA A 240 4.46 -2.67 19.88
N SER A 241 5.08 -2.29 21.00
CA SER A 241 4.68 -1.12 21.81
C SER A 241 5.65 0.07 21.71
N ASP A 242 6.61 0.03 20.79
CA ASP A 242 7.54 1.13 20.58
C ASP A 242 6.78 2.42 20.18
N VAL A 243 7.26 3.56 20.69
CA VAL A 243 6.72 4.90 20.42
C VAL A 243 7.77 5.76 19.75
N GLY A 244 7.34 6.72 18.92
CA GLY A 244 8.24 7.56 18.13
C GLY A 244 8.93 6.78 17.02
N VAL A 245 8.24 5.86 16.37
CA VAL A 245 8.89 4.90 15.47
C VAL A 245 8.34 4.93 14.04
N ILE A 246 9.22 4.53 13.13
CA ILE A 246 8.92 4.20 11.74
C ILE A 246 8.77 2.67 11.63
N LEU A 247 7.70 2.24 10.98
CA LEU A 247 7.36 0.85 10.69
C LEU A 247 7.21 0.70 9.19
N SER A 248 7.90 -0.23 8.58
CA SER A 248 7.83 -0.42 7.12
C SER A 248 8.00 -1.87 6.71
N TRP A 249 7.37 -2.23 5.62
CA TRP A 249 7.49 -3.53 4.96
C TRP A 249 7.09 -3.41 3.49
N ASN A 250 7.59 -4.32 2.67
CA ASN A 250 7.19 -4.57 1.29
C ASN A 250 6.95 -6.06 1.13
N THR A 251 5.74 -6.45 0.75
CA THR A 251 5.30 -7.84 0.76
C THR A 251 5.57 -8.52 -0.57
N ILE A 252 6.27 -9.66 -0.53
CA ILE A 252 6.57 -10.47 -1.71
C ILE A 252 6.36 -11.96 -1.42
N SER A 253 6.26 -12.79 -2.48
CA SER A 253 6.40 -14.23 -2.37
C SER A 253 7.87 -14.64 -2.30
N GLU A 254 8.14 -15.87 -1.84
CA GLU A 254 9.51 -16.40 -1.75
C GLU A 254 10.19 -16.51 -3.13
N ASP A 255 9.41 -16.72 -4.19
CA ASP A 255 9.91 -16.85 -5.57
C ASP A 255 9.97 -15.49 -6.33
N ALA A 256 9.67 -14.38 -5.67
CA ALA A 256 9.73 -13.07 -6.32
C ALA A 256 11.17 -12.71 -6.70
N GLY A 257 11.37 -12.31 -7.95
CA GLY A 257 12.66 -11.82 -8.42
C GLY A 257 12.96 -10.38 -7.97
N ASP A 258 14.02 -9.81 -8.53
CA ASP A 258 14.38 -8.40 -8.37
C ASP A 258 13.17 -7.51 -8.69
N ASN A 259 12.91 -6.53 -7.85
CA ASN A 259 11.76 -5.65 -7.99
C ASN A 259 12.08 -4.22 -7.52
N LEU A 260 11.14 -3.30 -7.75
CA LEU A 260 11.33 -1.88 -7.45
C LEU A 260 11.22 -1.52 -5.96
N PHE A 261 10.72 -2.41 -5.12
CA PHE A 261 10.33 -2.08 -3.74
C PHE A 261 11.32 -2.59 -2.70
N THR A 262 12.00 -3.69 -2.99
CA THR A 262 12.91 -4.34 -2.06
C THR A 262 14.37 -4.08 -2.40
N VAL A 263 15.25 -4.17 -1.41
CA VAL A 263 16.69 -4.00 -1.55
C VAL A 263 17.40 -4.79 -0.44
N PRO A 264 18.54 -5.42 -0.73
CA PRO A 264 19.34 -6.07 0.33
C PRO A 264 19.65 -5.13 1.50
N GLY A 265 19.42 -5.60 2.73
CA GLY A 265 19.53 -4.78 3.95
C GLY A 265 18.38 -3.77 4.12
N GLY A 266 17.31 -3.88 3.34
CA GLY A 266 16.10 -3.09 3.51
C GLY A 266 15.50 -3.26 4.89
N TYR A 267 15.01 -2.17 5.46
CA TYR A 267 14.32 -2.25 6.75
C TYR A 267 12.94 -2.88 6.57
N VAL A 268 12.73 -3.95 7.30
CA VAL A 268 11.44 -4.65 7.35
C VAL A 268 11.08 -4.98 8.79
N ILE A 269 9.85 -4.71 9.17
CA ILE A 269 9.23 -5.20 10.40
C ILE A 269 8.05 -6.07 10.02
N ASN A 270 7.91 -7.22 10.68
CA ASN A 270 6.80 -8.12 10.44
C ASN A 270 5.51 -7.55 11.06
N PRO A 271 4.49 -7.16 10.28
CA PRO A 271 3.28 -6.54 10.81
C PRO A 271 2.33 -7.53 11.52
N VAL A 272 2.74 -8.76 11.75
CA VAL A 272 2.03 -9.74 12.58
C VAL A 272 2.66 -9.83 13.97
N SER A 273 3.96 -10.14 14.03
CA SER A 273 4.72 -10.24 15.30
C SER A 273 5.23 -8.89 15.82
N TRP A 274 5.34 -7.89 14.96
CA TRP A 274 5.96 -6.59 15.23
C TRP A 274 7.42 -6.69 15.65
N THR A 275 8.14 -7.68 15.10
CA THR A 275 9.56 -7.90 15.26
C THR A 275 10.32 -7.75 13.94
N THR A 276 11.63 -7.59 14.01
CA THR A 276 12.52 -7.46 12.83
C THR A 276 13.38 -8.70 12.60
N ASP A 277 13.21 -9.74 13.42
CA ASP A 277 13.86 -11.03 13.20
C ASP A 277 13.17 -11.82 12.09
N ASP A 278 13.83 -12.88 11.62
CA ASP A 278 13.37 -13.75 10.56
C ASP A 278 12.45 -14.90 11.05
N ALA A 279 12.06 -14.88 12.32
CA ALA A 279 11.14 -15.85 12.86
C ALA A 279 9.78 -15.74 12.15
N PRO A 280 9.28 -16.82 11.55
CA PRO A 280 7.99 -16.78 10.91
C PRO A 280 6.88 -16.60 11.95
N ALA A 281 5.94 -15.72 11.67
CA ALA A 281 4.68 -15.71 12.41
C ALA A 281 3.92 -17.00 12.09
N GLU A 282 3.48 -17.70 13.13
CA GLU A 282 2.71 -18.92 12.98
C GLU A 282 1.34 -18.63 12.34
N ALA A 283 0.80 -19.59 11.60
CA ALA A 283 -0.49 -19.42 10.92
C ALA A 283 -1.65 -19.08 11.88
N GLU A 284 -1.53 -19.45 13.16
CA GLU A 284 -2.50 -19.17 14.20
C GLU A 284 -2.42 -17.71 14.69
N ASP A 285 -1.24 -17.06 14.55
CA ASP A 285 -1.01 -15.65 14.86
C ASP A 285 -1.35 -14.76 13.66
N VAL A 286 -1.37 -15.33 12.46
CA VAL A 286 -1.90 -14.66 11.27
C VAL A 286 -3.41 -14.63 11.40
N LEU A 287 -3.96 -13.46 11.53
CA LEU A 287 -5.37 -13.21 11.70
C LEU A 287 -6.21 -14.06 10.74
N ALA A 288 -7.31 -14.59 11.23
CA ALA A 288 -8.21 -15.48 10.48
C ALA A 288 -8.78 -14.83 9.20
N LYS A 289 -8.44 -13.56 8.94
CA LYS A 289 -8.92 -12.77 7.81
C LYS A 289 -7.80 -11.87 7.30
N ALA A 290 -7.23 -12.24 6.15
CA ALA A 290 -6.48 -11.32 5.33
C ALA A 290 -7.42 -10.74 4.25
N TYR A 291 -7.27 -9.48 3.97
CA TYR A 291 -8.03 -8.79 2.93
C TYR A 291 -7.10 -8.53 1.76
N TYR A 292 -7.63 -8.47 0.54
CA TYR A 292 -6.83 -8.18 -0.63
C TYR A 292 -7.55 -7.27 -1.61
N TYR A 293 -6.75 -6.47 -2.28
CA TYR A 293 -7.19 -5.60 -3.36
C TYR A 293 -6.86 -6.26 -4.70
N VAL A 294 -7.86 -6.48 -5.55
CA VAL A 294 -7.69 -7.21 -6.81
C VAL A 294 -7.46 -6.29 -7.99
N SER A 295 -8.23 -5.24 -8.13
CA SER A 295 -8.05 -4.25 -9.20
C SER A 295 -8.97 -3.03 -9.05
N GLU A 296 -8.65 -1.95 -9.80
CA GLU A 296 -9.54 -0.79 -9.96
C GLU A 296 -10.88 -1.11 -10.65
N LYS A 297 -11.01 -2.28 -11.29
CA LYS A 297 -12.22 -2.68 -12.03
C LYS A 297 -13.22 -3.43 -11.17
N GLU A 298 -12.78 -4.00 -10.09
CA GLU A 298 -13.65 -4.58 -9.09
C GLU A 298 -13.99 -3.50 -8.06
N PRO A 299 -15.25 -3.36 -7.66
CA PRO A 299 -15.60 -2.35 -6.67
C PRO A 299 -14.75 -2.55 -5.45
N ALA A 300 -14.15 -1.47 -4.97
CA ALA A 300 -13.47 -1.41 -3.70
C ALA A 300 -14.35 -2.10 -2.66
N GLY A 301 -13.88 -3.20 -2.08
CA GLY A 301 -14.67 -3.95 -1.12
C GLY A 301 -14.86 -5.44 -1.38
N THR A 302 -14.24 -6.01 -2.42
CA THR A 302 -14.24 -7.47 -2.56
C THR A 302 -13.30 -8.07 -1.51
N PHE A 303 -13.81 -8.26 -0.30
CA PHE A 303 -13.08 -8.86 0.79
C PHE A 303 -13.17 -10.38 0.69
N ARG A 304 -12.09 -11.05 0.42
CA ARG A 304 -11.99 -12.50 0.58
C ARG A 304 -11.04 -12.78 1.73
N PRO A 305 -11.50 -13.43 2.79
CA PRO A 305 -10.61 -13.87 3.85
C PRO A 305 -9.61 -14.88 3.26
N SER A 306 -8.35 -14.65 3.48
CA SER A 306 -7.26 -15.52 3.05
C SER A 306 -6.38 -15.80 4.26
N LEU A 307 -5.98 -17.05 4.44
CA LEU A 307 -4.98 -17.40 5.42
C LEU A 307 -3.61 -17.15 4.80
N LEU A 308 -2.93 -16.12 5.30
CA LEU A 308 -1.51 -15.91 5.05
C LEU A 308 -0.72 -16.75 6.06
N GLY A 309 -0.13 -17.84 5.64
CA GLY A 309 0.74 -18.65 6.47
C GLY A 309 2.20 -18.27 6.30
N GLY A 310 3.00 -18.41 7.34
CA GLY A 310 4.45 -18.30 7.25
C GLY A 310 4.95 -16.89 6.93
N VAL A 311 4.32 -15.85 7.49
CA VAL A 311 4.77 -14.45 7.33
C VAL A 311 6.07 -14.24 8.08
N ARG A 312 7.14 -13.89 7.39
CA ARG A 312 8.46 -13.63 8.00
C ARG A 312 9.11 -12.38 7.41
N ALA A 313 9.79 -11.63 8.26
CA ALA A 313 10.69 -10.60 7.79
C ALA A 313 11.98 -11.25 7.25
N ASP A 314 12.46 -10.78 6.11
CA ASP A 314 13.71 -11.23 5.52
C ASP A 314 14.64 -10.02 5.33
N PRO A 315 15.57 -9.77 6.27
CA PRO A 315 16.45 -8.62 6.19
C PRO A 315 17.52 -8.78 5.09
N GLU A 316 17.77 -9.99 4.59
CA GLU A 316 18.74 -10.19 3.51
C GLU A 316 18.23 -9.61 2.21
N CYS A 317 16.98 -9.85 1.85
CA CYS A 317 16.34 -9.24 0.69
C CYS A 317 15.58 -7.93 1.01
N GLY A 318 15.41 -7.60 2.30
CA GLY A 318 14.70 -6.41 2.74
C GLY A 318 13.21 -6.44 2.44
N ALA A 319 12.58 -7.61 2.61
CA ALA A 319 11.20 -7.85 2.28
C ALA A 319 10.44 -8.61 3.36
N LEU A 320 9.14 -8.50 3.33
CA LEU A 320 8.21 -9.36 4.08
C LEU A 320 7.79 -10.51 3.17
N ILE A 321 8.22 -11.71 3.51
CA ILE A 321 7.88 -12.93 2.75
C ILE A 321 6.56 -13.48 3.25
N VAL A 322 5.66 -13.78 2.31
CA VAL A 322 4.38 -14.43 2.61
C VAL A 322 4.22 -15.72 1.80
N ALA A 323 3.76 -16.78 2.44
CA ALA A 323 3.32 -17.99 1.78
C ALA A 323 1.84 -17.84 1.42
N LEU A 324 1.55 -17.62 0.14
CA LEU A 324 0.18 -17.67 -0.36
C LEU A 324 -0.13 -19.07 -0.88
N PRO A 325 -1.39 -19.56 -0.68
CA PRO A 325 -1.85 -20.71 -1.44
C PRO A 325 -1.65 -20.40 -2.92
N GLY A 326 -1.09 -21.31 -3.73
CA GLY A 326 -0.63 -21.10 -5.10
C GLY A 326 -1.67 -20.61 -6.12
N ASP A 327 -2.51 -19.69 -5.71
CA ASP A 327 -3.55 -19.05 -6.50
C ASP A 327 -3.16 -17.59 -6.73
N SER A 328 -2.70 -17.33 -7.96
CA SER A 328 -2.22 -16.02 -8.44
C SER A 328 -3.26 -14.88 -8.39
N GLN A 329 -4.47 -15.12 -7.90
CA GLN A 329 -5.50 -14.08 -7.77
C GLN A 329 -5.09 -12.93 -6.82
N TYR A 330 -4.07 -13.14 -5.99
CA TYR A 330 -3.54 -12.14 -5.05
C TYR A 330 -2.41 -11.30 -5.64
N ASP A 331 -1.89 -11.72 -6.77
CA ASP A 331 -0.96 -10.92 -7.56
C ASP A 331 -1.78 -9.94 -8.41
N ALA A 332 -2.16 -8.83 -7.80
CA ALA A 332 -2.99 -7.81 -8.44
C ALA A 332 -2.26 -7.10 -9.58
N SER A 333 -1.01 -7.43 -9.85
CA SER A 333 -0.26 -6.57 -10.72
C SER A 333 0.89 -7.26 -11.44
N GLY A 334 0.62 -7.85 -12.56
CA GLY A 334 1.66 -8.03 -13.56
C GLY A 334 2.37 -6.72 -13.96
N GLN A 335 2.10 -5.61 -13.26
CA GLN A 335 2.74 -4.30 -13.45
C GLN A 335 3.88 -4.07 -12.45
N MET A 336 3.89 -4.75 -11.30
CA MET A 336 4.89 -4.53 -10.24
C MET A 336 5.90 -5.66 -10.12
N GLY A 337 5.72 -6.72 -10.89
CA GLY A 337 6.54 -7.94 -10.88
C GLY A 337 5.75 -9.15 -10.36
N GLU A 338 6.11 -10.33 -10.84
CA GLU A 338 5.53 -11.59 -10.38
C GLU A 338 5.89 -11.81 -8.91
N GLY A 339 4.90 -12.18 -8.10
CA GLY A 339 5.08 -12.39 -6.66
C GLY A 339 5.24 -11.12 -5.83
N VAL A 340 5.05 -9.92 -6.40
CA VAL A 340 5.12 -8.65 -5.68
C VAL A 340 3.72 -8.21 -5.27
N PHE A 341 3.43 -8.18 -3.95
CA PHE A 341 2.10 -7.89 -3.41
C PHE A 341 1.95 -6.45 -2.91
N HIS A 342 2.73 -5.53 -3.47
CA HIS A 342 2.78 -4.13 -3.06
C HIS A 342 1.39 -3.46 -2.89
N ALA A 343 0.45 -3.74 -3.80
CA ALA A 343 -0.91 -3.21 -3.68
C ALA A 343 -1.66 -3.69 -2.42
N ASN A 344 -1.18 -4.75 -1.79
CA ASN A 344 -1.80 -5.41 -0.65
C ASN A 344 -1.06 -5.19 0.69
N ASP A 345 0.01 -4.41 0.71
CA ASP A 345 0.83 -4.19 1.91
C ASP A 345 0.01 -3.73 3.13
N LEU A 346 -1.02 -2.90 2.94
CA LEU A 346 -1.95 -2.54 4.03
C LEU A 346 -3.05 -3.58 4.24
N PHE A 347 -3.57 -4.16 3.16
CA PHE A 347 -4.79 -4.96 3.21
C PHE A 347 -4.57 -6.33 3.84
N PHE A 348 -3.45 -6.98 3.55
CA PHE A 348 -3.12 -8.28 4.14
C PHE A 348 -3.05 -8.24 5.67
N PHE A 349 -2.63 -7.13 6.23
CA PHE A 349 -2.34 -6.99 7.65
C PHE A 349 -3.27 -5.99 8.37
N ALA A 350 -4.40 -5.63 7.76
CA ALA A 350 -5.24 -4.54 8.23
C ALA A 350 -5.70 -4.71 9.69
N GLU A 351 -6.09 -5.92 10.11
CA GLU A 351 -6.52 -6.18 11.48
C GLU A 351 -5.35 -6.04 12.47
N SER A 352 -4.17 -6.58 12.14
CA SER A 352 -2.99 -6.43 12.97
C SER A 352 -2.52 -4.98 13.08
N ILE A 353 -2.57 -4.22 11.98
CA ILE A 353 -2.27 -2.78 11.98
C ILE A 353 -3.25 -2.05 12.90
N ARG A 354 -4.54 -2.32 12.77
CA ARG A 354 -5.59 -1.74 13.61
C ARG A 354 -5.32 -1.94 15.10
N ASP A 355 -5.09 -3.20 15.50
CA ASP A 355 -4.85 -3.56 16.89
C ASP A 355 -3.54 -2.96 17.41
N ASN A 356 -2.51 -2.90 16.57
CA ASN A 356 -1.23 -2.30 16.92
C ASN A 356 -1.29 -0.75 17.02
N MET A 357 -2.12 -0.08 16.21
CA MET A 357 -2.36 1.37 16.37
C MET A 357 -2.91 1.68 17.78
N VAL A 358 -3.88 0.91 18.22
CA VAL A 358 -4.46 1.06 19.58
C VAL A 358 -3.40 0.85 20.66
N LEU A 359 -2.60 -0.22 20.52
CA LEU A 359 -1.51 -0.52 21.46
C LEU A 359 -0.49 0.62 21.55
N ARG A 360 -0.05 1.17 20.41
CA ARG A 360 0.93 2.25 20.38
C ARG A 360 0.36 3.58 20.87
N ALA A 361 -0.90 3.88 20.57
CA ALA A 361 -1.58 5.05 21.12
C ALA A 361 -1.71 4.96 22.65
N ALA A 362 -1.99 3.77 23.20
CA ALA A 362 -1.99 3.53 24.64
C ALA A 362 -0.58 3.69 25.23
N ALA A 363 0.43 3.06 24.63
CA ALA A 363 1.82 3.19 25.07
C ALA A 363 2.32 4.64 25.07
N TRP A 364 1.89 5.43 24.06
CA TRP A 364 2.20 6.85 24.03
C TRP A 364 1.57 7.60 25.20
N ARG A 365 0.29 7.34 25.51
CA ARG A 365 -0.40 7.96 26.67
C ARG A 365 0.26 7.61 28.00
N ASP A 366 0.73 6.38 28.15
CA ASP A 366 1.43 5.95 29.36
C ASP A 366 2.76 6.68 29.54
N LEU A 367 3.47 7.00 28.46
CA LEU A 367 4.78 7.65 28.48
C LEU A 367 4.69 9.19 28.51
N TYR A 368 3.73 9.77 27.84
CA TYR A 368 3.65 11.21 27.57
C TYR A 368 2.33 11.87 27.98
N GLY A 369 1.27 11.10 28.21
CA GLY A 369 -0.08 11.63 28.52
C GLY A 369 -0.24 12.24 29.90
N GLY A 370 0.76 12.10 30.80
CA GLY A 370 0.75 12.68 32.16
C GLY A 370 1.45 14.05 32.27
N ALA A 371 2.02 14.56 31.18
CA ALA A 371 2.60 15.90 31.17
C ALA A 371 1.43 16.92 31.02
N GLU A 372 0.77 17.26 32.13
CA GLU A 372 -0.05 18.47 32.19
C GLU A 372 0.85 19.66 31.80
N THR A 373 0.50 20.31 30.71
CA THR A 373 1.11 21.60 30.35
C THR A 373 0.75 22.60 31.46
N GLU A 374 1.70 22.81 32.38
CA GLU A 374 1.65 23.94 33.29
C GLU A 374 1.73 25.29 32.53
#